data_5502e00ea7f2790cf2ea9988f41ca9f0
#
_entry.id   5502e00ea7f2790cf2ea9988f41ca9f0
#
_cell.length_a   1.000
_cell.length_b   1.000
_cell.length_c   1.000
_cell.angle_alpha   90.00
_cell.angle_beta   90.00
_cell.angle_gamma   90.00
#
_symmetry.space_group_name_H-M   'P 1'
#
loop_
_entity.id
_entity.type
_entity.pdbx_description
1 polymer ?
#
loop_
_entity_poly.entity_id
_entity_poly.type
_entity_poly.pdbx_seq_one_letter_code
_entity_poly.pdbx_strand_id
1 'polypeptide(L)'
;MLAHGDGLRRDPRPSQQPHPSRFDSPRSRERPMPTLYSYPKLFGVADNNPFGLKVYAFMRVCSLEFEHKYLLDTQYAPRGQLPYLADDDETIGDSDAIIEYLKRRYALRIDSALSTGQLNLDFLIRRTLDDLYWPMSYSRWRDERYRPAFCNAFLAQHPEVSVNSLEAASEYNRQRYHYQGIGRYEPDQIYERGIGDLRVVADLLGDSGFVFGPEPASVDAAIYGFVANIYYYTIDTPLKQYVLSRPNLIRHCEAIHQRVSQ
;
A
#
# COMPACT_ATOMS: atom_id res chain seq x y z
N MET A 1 -37.82 -91.93 3.02
CA MET A 1 -37.81 -92.49 1.63
C MET A 1 -36.96 -91.53 0.79
N LEU A 2 -35.77 -92.01 0.38
CA LEU A 2 -35.18 -91.94 -0.95
C LEU A 2 -35.10 -90.51 -1.59
N ALA A 3 -34.06 -90.08 -2.20
CA ALA A 3 -32.69 -90.60 -2.56
C ALA A 3 -31.94 -89.48 -3.29
N HIS A 4 -30.69 -89.49 -3.15
CA HIS A 4 -29.60 -89.23 -4.13
C HIS A 4 -29.69 -88.13 -5.19
N GLY A 5 -28.61 -87.38 -5.30
CA GLY A 5 -28.21 -86.68 -6.51
C GLY A 5 -26.95 -85.85 -6.33
N ASP A 6 -25.81 -86.51 -6.51
CA ASP A 6 -24.49 -85.91 -6.66
C ASP A 6 -24.43 -84.90 -7.83
N GLY A 7 -23.76 -83.82 -7.66
CA GLY A 7 -23.49 -82.86 -8.71
C GLY A 7 -22.34 -81.93 -8.36
N LEU A 8 -21.11 -82.40 -8.58
CA LEU A 8 -19.88 -81.60 -8.59
C LEU A 8 -20.03 -80.37 -9.51
N ARG A 9 -20.07 -79.19 -8.96
CA ARG A 9 -19.86 -77.95 -9.71
C ARG A 9 -18.55 -77.31 -9.31
N ARG A 10 -17.74 -77.11 -10.34
CA ARG A 10 -16.44 -76.46 -10.29
C ARG A 10 -16.55 -75.00 -9.86
N ASP A 11 -15.72 -74.59 -8.90
CA ASP A 11 -15.53 -73.19 -8.51
C ASP A 11 -15.03 -72.33 -9.70
N PRO A 12 -15.61 -71.18 -9.96
CA PRO A 12 -15.04 -70.21 -10.88
C PRO A 12 -13.98 -69.34 -10.11
N ARG A 13 -12.82 -69.24 -10.73
CA ARG A 13 -11.69 -68.38 -10.23
C ARG A 13 -12.19 -66.97 -9.96
N PRO A 14 -11.67 -66.27 -8.92
CA PRO A 14 -12.00 -64.89 -8.68
C PRO A 14 -11.39 -64.02 -9.78
N SER A 15 -12.25 -63.18 -10.40
CA SER A 15 -11.91 -62.15 -11.36
C SER A 15 -11.03 -61.10 -10.66
N GLN A 16 -9.84 -60.87 -11.20
CA GLN A 16 -8.98 -59.78 -10.82
C GLN A 16 -9.74 -58.45 -11.02
N GLN A 17 -10.03 -57.75 -9.92
CA GLN A 17 -10.48 -56.37 -9.97
C GLN A 17 -9.28 -55.49 -10.43
N PRO A 18 -9.52 -54.53 -11.34
CA PRO A 18 -8.51 -53.58 -11.74
C PRO A 18 -8.13 -52.69 -10.51
N HIS A 19 -6.85 -52.56 -10.23
CA HIS A 19 -6.31 -51.62 -9.27
C HIS A 19 -6.80 -50.19 -9.63
N PRO A 20 -7.28 -49.42 -8.66
CA PRO A 20 -7.56 -48.00 -8.91
C PRO A 20 -6.25 -47.34 -9.31
N SER A 21 -6.24 -46.76 -10.50
CA SER A 21 -5.23 -45.88 -11.05
C SER A 21 -4.84 -44.82 -10.02
N ARG A 22 -3.55 -44.53 -9.94
CA ARG A 22 -2.90 -43.48 -9.19
C ARG A 22 -3.80 -42.26 -9.10
N PHE A 23 -4.09 -41.82 -7.87
CA PHE A 23 -4.59 -40.49 -7.58
C PHE A 23 -3.63 -39.50 -8.22
N ASP A 24 -4.04 -38.85 -9.29
CA ASP A 24 -3.44 -37.61 -9.74
C ASP A 24 -3.57 -36.63 -8.58
N SER A 25 -2.45 -36.34 -7.95
CA SER A 25 -2.35 -35.23 -7.01
C SER A 25 -2.85 -33.99 -7.76
N PRO A 26 -3.76 -33.18 -7.21
CA PRO A 26 -4.17 -31.96 -7.86
C PRO A 26 -2.89 -31.14 -8.09
N ARG A 27 -2.58 -30.89 -9.37
CA ARG A 27 -1.53 -29.94 -9.75
C ARG A 27 -1.81 -28.70 -8.92
N SER A 28 -0.85 -28.29 -8.11
CA SER A 28 -0.89 -27.01 -7.42
C SER A 28 -1.13 -25.95 -8.50
N ARG A 29 -2.35 -25.45 -8.59
CA ARG A 29 -2.60 -24.25 -9.41
C ARG A 29 -1.66 -23.21 -8.87
N GLU A 30 -0.70 -22.77 -9.67
CA GLU A 30 0.11 -21.61 -9.35
C GLU A 30 -0.88 -20.51 -8.98
N ARG A 31 -0.75 -20.00 -7.76
CA ARG A 31 -1.63 -18.97 -7.25
C ARG A 31 -1.40 -17.71 -8.07
N PRO A 32 -2.43 -17.07 -8.62
CA PRO A 32 -2.23 -15.83 -9.32
C PRO A 32 -1.54 -14.80 -8.42
N MET A 33 -0.63 -14.06 -9.01
CA MET A 33 0.13 -13.02 -8.30
C MET A 33 -0.81 -11.88 -7.93
N PRO A 34 -0.78 -11.36 -6.68
CA PRO A 34 -1.63 -10.25 -6.29
C PRO A 34 -1.32 -9.00 -7.11
N THR A 35 -2.34 -8.22 -7.42
CA THR A 35 -2.20 -6.97 -8.17
C THR A 35 -2.55 -5.79 -7.28
N LEU A 36 -1.58 -4.89 -7.10
CA LEU A 36 -1.80 -3.60 -6.44
C LEU A 36 -2.22 -2.57 -7.48
N TYR A 37 -3.38 -1.95 -7.27
CA TYR A 37 -3.86 -0.82 -8.06
C TYR A 37 -3.70 0.47 -7.27
N SER A 38 -2.99 1.45 -7.85
CA SER A 38 -2.70 2.72 -7.19
C SER A 38 -2.63 3.88 -8.19
N TYR A 39 -2.27 5.08 -7.73
CA TYR A 39 -2.05 6.20 -8.64
C TYR A 39 -0.71 6.07 -9.37
N PRO A 40 -0.54 6.79 -10.51
CA PRO A 40 0.67 6.67 -11.30
C PRO A 40 1.90 7.23 -10.57
N LYS A 41 3.06 6.74 -11.01
CA LYS A 41 4.36 7.24 -10.55
C LYS A 41 4.54 8.72 -10.89
N LEU A 42 5.21 9.45 -10.01
CA LEU A 42 5.60 10.84 -10.24
C LEU A 42 6.79 11.19 -9.35
N PHE A 43 7.65 12.09 -9.76
CA PHE A 43 8.80 12.57 -8.98
C PHE A 43 9.71 11.47 -8.42
N GLY A 44 9.88 10.37 -9.15
CA GLY A 44 10.79 9.29 -8.74
C GLY A 44 10.21 8.29 -7.72
N VAL A 45 8.96 8.42 -7.31
CA VAL A 45 8.27 7.43 -6.47
C VAL A 45 7.26 6.62 -7.26
N ALA A 46 7.04 5.37 -6.85
CA ALA A 46 6.18 4.42 -7.56
C ALA A 46 4.70 4.83 -7.57
N ASP A 47 4.27 5.61 -6.60
CA ASP A 47 2.93 6.18 -6.49
C ASP A 47 3.02 7.60 -5.92
N ASN A 48 2.42 8.56 -6.59
CA ASN A 48 2.38 9.94 -6.12
C ASN A 48 1.34 10.20 -5.01
N ASN A 49 0.66 9.16 -4.56
CA ASN A 49 -0.21 9.20 -3.39
C ASN A 49 0.42 8.39 -2.24
N PRO A 50 0.51 8.93 -1.03
CA PRO A 50 1.23 8.29 0.08
C PRO A 50 0.60 6.98 0.53
N PHE A 51 -0.72 6.82 0.41
CA PHE A 51 -1.41 5.59 0.79
C PHE A 51 -1.08 4.42 -0.16
N GLY A 52 -1.00 4.67 -1.46
CA GLY A 52 -0.58 3.66 -2.42
C GLY A 52 0.91 3.35 -2.29
N LEU A 53 1.76 4.38 -2.14
CA LEU A 53 3.20 4.20 -1.94
C LEU A 53 3.51 3.42 -0.64
N LYS A 54 2.74 3.63 0.44
CA LYS A 54 2.81 2.86 1.68
C LYS A 54 2.61 1.36 1.43
N VAL A 55 1.56 0.98 0.69
CA VAL A 55 1.28 -0.43 0.37
C VAL A 55 2.37 -1.00 -0.54
N TYR A 56 2.75 -0.27 -1.57
CA TYR A 56 3.85 -0.66 -2.46
C TYR A 56 5.14 -0.94 -1.67
N ALA A 57 5.52 0.00 -0.79
CA ALA A 57 6.72 -0.14 0.03
C ALA A 57 6.62 -1.34 0.99
N PHE A 58 5.46 -1.53 1.63
CA PHE A 58 5.23 -2.67 2.50
C PHE A 58 5.42 -4.01 1.76
N MET A 59 4.82 -4.16 0.59
CA MET A 59 4.94 -5.39 -0.20
C MET A 59 6.40 -5.64 -0.60
N ARG A 60 7.14 -4.60 -1.02
CA ARG A 60 8.57 -4.71 -1.35
C ARG A 60 9.44 -5.05 -0.15
N VAL A 61 9.24 -4.38 0.99
CA VAL A 61 9.97 -4.67 2.23
C VAL A 61 9.75 -6.11 2.69
N CYS A 62 8.55 -6.65 2.49
CA CYS A 62 8.20 -8.03 2.77
C CYS A 62 8.63 -9.02 1.66
N SER A 63 9.30 -8.57 0.61
CA SER A 63 9.70 -9.39 -0.55
C SER A 63 8.54 -10.16 -1.19
N LEU A 64 7.34 -9.58 -1.18
CA LEU A 64 6.20 -10.14 -1.89
C LEU A 64 6.32 -9.85 -3.39
N GLU A 65 6.08 -10.87 -4.20
CA GLU A 65 5.90 -10.70 -5.64
C GLU A 65 4.47 -10.20 -5.93
N PHE A 66 4.34 -9.17 -6.76
CA PHE A 66 3.05 -8.59 -7.12
C PHE A 66 3.13 -7.82 -8.44
N GLU A 67 2.01 -7.73 -9.14
CA GLU A 67 1.83 -6.77 -10.22
C GLU A 67 1.48 -5.40 -9.63
N HIS A 68 2.02 -4.34 -10.22
CA HIS A 68 1.65 -2.97 -9.90
C HIS A 68 1.00 -2.32 -11.12
N LYS A 69 -0.28 -1.98 -10.99
CA LYS A 69 -1.06 -1.28 -12.03
C LYS A 69 -1.55 0.05 -11.48
N TYR A 70 -1.38 1.11 -12.26
CA TYR A 70 -1.89 2.41 -11.87
C TYR A 70 -3.14 2.78 -12.66
N LEU A 71 -4.03 3.49 -11.98
CA LEU A 71 -5.28 3.97 -12.50
C LEU A 71 -5.40 5.47 -12.27
N LEU A 72 -6.05 6.14 -13.22
CA LEU A 72 -6.45 7.55 -13.08
C LEU A 72 -7.93 7.68 -12.71
N ASP A 73 -8.75 6.74 -13.20
CA ASP A 73 -10.17 6.67 -12.88
C ASP A 73 -10.41 5.72 -11.70
N THR A 74 -11.08 6.23 -10.67
CA THR A 74 -11.37 5.49 -9.44
C THR A 74 -12.81 5.01 -9.33
N GLN A 75 -13.66 5.23 -10.36
CA GLN A 75 -15.10 4.94 -10.26
C GLN A 75 -15.41 3.47 -9.97
N TYR A 76 -14.56 2.54 -10.42
CA TYR A 76 -14.70 1.10 -10.19
C TYR A 76 -13.85 0.59 -9.02
N ALA A 77 -13.06 1.44 -8.40
CA ALA A 77 -12.29 1.05 -7.22
C ALA A 77 -13.22 0.85 -6.01
N PRO A 78 -12.90 -0.08 -5.10
CA PRO A 78 -13.61 -0.21 -3.84
C PRO A 78 -13.69 1.15 -3.14
N ARG A 79 -14.88 1.56 -2.72
CA ARG A 79 -15.13 2.86 -2.09
C ARG A 79 -14.80 4.09 -2.99
N GLY A 80 -14.61 3.89 -4.31
CA GLY A 80 -14.20 4.96 -5.22
C GLY A 80 -12.82 5.56 -4.91
N GLN A 81 -11.90 4.78 -4.31
CA GLN A 81 -10.60 5.25 -3.82
C GLN A 81 -9.48 4.26 -4.11
N LEU A 82 -8.27 4.78 -4.29
CA LEU A 82 -7.01 4.02 -4.38
C LEU A 82 -6.20 4.22 -3.08
N PRO A 83 -5.36 3.25 -2.71
CA PRO A 83 -5.10 1.99 -3.39
C PRO A 83 -6.17 0.92 -3.12
N TYR A 84 -6.20 -0.10 -3.99
CA TYR A 84 -6.81 -1.37 -3.68
C TYR A 84 -5.94 -2.53 -4.17
N LEU A 85 -6.11 -3.70 -3.54
CA LEU A 85 -5.44 -4.94 -3.89
C LEU A 85 -6.47 -5.93 -4.45
N ALA A 86 -6.13 -6.62 -5.55
CA ALA A 86 -6.83 -7.81 -6.02
C ALA A 86 -5.92 -9.03 -5.79
N ASP A 87 -6.40 -10.03 -5.07
CA ASP A 87 -5.68 -11.26 -4.74
C ASP A 87 -6.64 -12.45 -4.80
N ASP A 88 -6.48 -13.34 -5.77
CA ASP A 88 -7.45 -14.37 -6.14
C ASP A 88 -8.86 -13.74 -6.36
N ASP A 89 -9.86 -14.18 -5.60
CA ASP A 89 -11.23 -13.68 -5.66
C ASP A 89 -11.50 -12.52 -4.68
N GLU A 90 -10.49 -12.09 -3.93
CA GLU A 90 -10.59 -11.01 -2.94
C GLU A 90 -10.24 -9.66 -3.56
N THR A 91 -11.00 -8.64 -3.20
CA THR A 91 -10.68 -7.25 -3.54
C THR A 91 -10.73 -6.40 -2.27
N ILE A 92 -9.59 -5.85 -1.88
CA ILE A 92 -9.41 -5.15 -0.61
C ILE A 92 -9.08 -3.70 -0.90
N GLY A 93 -9.93 -2.79 -0.47
CA GLY A 93 -9.67 -1.34 -0.46
C GLY A 93 -9.19 -0.88 0.90
N ASP A 94 -8.55 0.29 0.94
CA ASP A 94 -7.92 0.90 2.11
C ASP A 94 -6.52 0.36 2.43
N SER A 95 -5.54 1.27 2.56
CA SER A 95 -4.13 0.91 2.70
C SER A 95 -3.81 0.12 3.97
N ASP A 96 -4.48 0.41 5.10
CA ASP A 96 -4.29 -0.33 6.34
C ASP A 96 -4.96 -1.70 6.26
N ALA A 97 -6.16 -1.78 5.70
CA ALA A 97 -6.87 -3.05 5.50
C ALA A 97 -6.09 -3.98 4.55
N ILE A 98 -5.47 -3.44 3.50
CA ILE A 98 -4.59 -4.20 2.58
C ILE A 98 -3.39 -4.77 3.35
N ILE A 99 -2.70 -3.96 4.14
CA ILE A 99 -1.53 -4.42 4.92
C ILE A 99 -1.93 -5.52 5.91
N GLU A 100 -3.03 -5.36 6.63
CA GLU A 100 -3.52 -6.37 7.55
C GLU A 100 -3.99 -7.66 6.83
N TYR A 101 -4.59 -7.54 5.66
CA TYR A 101 -4.91 -8.68 4.80
C TYR A 101 -3.63 -9.43 4.39
N LEU A 102 -2.63 -8.72 3.86
CA LEU A 102 -1.36 -9.31 3.41
C LEU A 102 -0.63 -10.01 4.56
N LYS A 103 -0.57 -9.41 5.76
CA LYS A 103 0.03 -10.04 6.95
C LYS A 103 -0.61 -11.40 7.25
N ARG A 104 -1.94 -11.48 7.25
CA ARG A 104 -2.66 -12.74 7.50
C ARG A 104 -2.52 -13.74 6.35
N ARG A 105 -2.73 -13.28 5.11
CA ARG A 105 -2.77 -14.11 3.90
C ARG A 105 -1.44 -14.79 3.60
N TYR A 106 -0.35 -14.08 3.82
CA TYR A 106 1.02 -14.52 3.53
C TYR A 106 1.82 -14.87 4.79
N ALA A 107 1.16 -14.93 5.95
CA ALA A 107 1.78 -15.23 7.25
C ALA A 107 3.04 -14.39 7.52
N LEU A 108 3.01 -13.08 7.16
CA LEU A 108 4.14 -12.18 7.31
C LEU A 108 4.41 -11.89 8.79
N ARG A 109 5.68 -11.92 9.17
CA ARG A 109 6.11 -11.78 10.56
C ARG A 109 6.77 -10.42 10.85
N ILE A 110 6.62 -9.45 9.96
CA ILE A 110 7.29 -8.14 10.04
C ILE A 110 7.09 -7.42 11.39
N ASP A 111 5.89 -7.56 11.99
CA ASP A 111 5.54 -6.94 13.29
C ASP A 111 5.43 -7.95 14.44
N SER A 112 5.77 -9.22 14.22
CA SER A 112 5.49 -10.30 15.20
C SER A 112 6.30 -10.20 16.50
N ALA A 113 7.38 -9.43 16.52
CA ALA A 113 8.21 -9.21 17.69
C ALA A 113 7.83 -7.93 18.46
N LEU A 114 6.88 -7.14 17.97
CA LEU A 114 6.49 -5.88 18.60
C LEU A 114 5.66 -6.12 19.85
N SER A 115 6.00 -5.41 20.93
CA SER A 115 5.20 -5.36 22.15
C SER A 115 3.89 -4.61 21.92
N THR A 116 2.92 -4.81 22.82
CA THR A 116 1.65 -4.07 22.79
C THR A 116 1.84 -2.55 22.78
N GLY A 117 2.84 -2.04 23.53
CA GLY A 117 3.17 -0.61 23.53
C GLY A 117 3.66 -0.13 22.16
N GLN A 118 4.50 -0.92 21.47
CA GLN A 118 4.97 -0.60 20.13
C GLN A 118 3.85 -0.69 19.09
N LEU A 119 2.95 -1.66 19.19
CA LEU A 119 1.76 -1.75 18.32
C LEU A 119 0.82 -0.55 18.50
N ASN A 120 0.64 -0.07 19.73
CA ASN A 120 -0.13 1.15 20.00
C ASN A 120 0.56 2.38 19.40
N LEU A 121 1.89 2.47 19.50
CA LEU A 121 2.65 3.57 18.91
C LEU A 121 2.60 3.52 17.38
N ASP A 122 2.73 2.34 16.76
CA ASP A 122 2.52 2.13 15.31
C ASP A 122 1.16 2.69 14.89
N PHE A 123 0.09 2.35 15.61
CA PHE A 123 -1.24 2.87 15.33
C PHE A 123 -1.31 4.40 15.40
N LEU A 124 -0.73 5.02 16.44
CA LEU A 124 -0.73 6.48 16.61
C LEU A 124 0.07 7.17 15.51
N ILE A 125 1.22 6.63 15.12
CA ILE A 125 2.02 7.16 14.01
C ILE A 125 1.20 7.15 12.71
N ARG A 126 0.53 6.03 12.40
CA ARG A 126 -0.32 5.96 11.20
C ARG A 126 -1.44 6.99 11.22
N ARG A 127 -2.07 7.26 12.38
CA ARG A 127 -3.09 8.32 12.51
C ARG A 127 -2.50 9.72 12.29
N THR A 128 -1.29 9.97 12.79
CA THR A 128 -0.57 11.22 12.51
C THR A 128 -0.28 11.38 11.01
N LEU A 129 0.15 10.30 10.34
CA LEU A 129 0.37 10.32 8.90
C LEU A 129 -0.93 10.53 8.10
N ASP A 130 -2.04 9.95 8.52
CA ASP A 130 -3.35 10.18 7.90
C ASP A 130 -3.74 11.68 7.96
N ASP A 131 -3.41 12.38 9.05
CA ASP A 131 -3.63 13.83 9.17
C ASP A 131 -2.64 14.62 8.30
N LEU A 132 -1.37 14.22 8.25
CA LEU A 132 -0.34 14.81 7.38
C LEU A 132 -0.72 14.78 5.88
N TYR A 133 -1.56 13.84 5.46
CA TYR A 133 -2.06 13.79 4.07
C TYR A 133 -2.65 15.12 3.62
N TRP A 134 -3.40 15.81 4.48
CA TRP A 134 -4.12 17.00 4.12
C TRP A 134 -3.20 18.18 3.80
N PRO A 135 -2.24 18.59 4.65
CA PRO A 135 -1.25 19.61 4.32
C PRO A 135 -0.39 19.26 3.10
N MET A 136 0.01 17.98 2.97
CA MET A 136 0.80 17.52 1.84
C MET A 136 0.03 17.65 0.52
N SER A 137 -1.20 17.17 0.47
CA SER A 137 -2.03 17.21 -0.73
C SER A 137 -2.50 18.63 -1.09
N TYR A 138 -2.59 19.52 -0.11
CA TYR A 138 -3.00 20.91 -0.28
C TYR A 138 -2.10 21.65 -1.28
N SER A 139 -0.79 21.46 -1.23
CA SER A 139 0.17 22.04 -2.18
C SER A 139 -0.07 21.61 -3.63
N ARG A 140 -0.66 20.43 -3.83
CA ARG A 140 -0.89 19.84 -5.16
C ARG A 140 -2.19 20.32 -5.80
N TRP A 141 -3.22 20.50 -4.97
CA TRP A 141 -4.59 20.68 -5.48
C TRP A 141 -5.22 22.03 -5.17
N ARG A 142 -4.67 22.78 -4.22
CA ARG A 142 -5.35 24.01 -3.76
C ARG A 142 -4.45 25.24 -3.67
N ASP A 143 -3.19 25.09 -3.25
CA ASP A 143 -2.31 26.25 -3.06
C ASP A 143 -1.82 26.79 -4.41
N GLU A 144 -2.26 27.99 -4.75
CA GLU A 144 -1.92 28.62 -6.02
C GLU A 144 -0.41 28.92 -6.18
N ARG A 145 0.36 28.91 -5.09
CA ARG A 145 1.82 29.05 -5.13
C ARG A 145 2.51 27.82 -5.74
N TYR A 146 1.93 26.61 -5.58
CA TYR A 146 2.57 25.34 -5.94
C TYR A 146 1.78 24.51 -6.94
N ARG A 147 0.44 24.64 -6.95
CA ARG A 147 -0.45 23.85 -7.81
C ARG A 147 -0.09 23.92 -9.30
N PRO A 148 0.22 25.11 -9.89
CA PRO A 148 0.55 25.18 -11.32
C PRO A 148 1.77 24.34 -11.68
N ALA A 149 2.81 24.36 -10.84
CA ALA A 149 4.01 23.55 -11.06
C ALA A 149 3.72 22.03 -10.94
N PHE A 150 2.86 21.63 -9.99
CA PHE A 150 2.40 20.25 -9.88
C PHE A 150 1.63 19.80 -11.13
N CYS A 151 0.64 20.58 -11.57
CA CYS A 151 -0.15 20.26 -12.76
C CYS A 151 0.72 20.13 -14.02
N ASN A 152 1.68 21.05 -14.22
CA ASN A 152 2.60 20.99 -15.34
C ASN A 152 3.47 19.73 -15.31
N ALA A 153 4.04 19.38 -14.15
CA ALA A 153 4.86 18.18 -13.99
C ALA A 153 4.03 16.90 -14.21
N PHE A 154 2.79 16.89 -13.72
CA PHE A 154 1.88 15.76 -13.91
C PHE A 154 1.55 15.54 -15.40
N LEU A 155 1.12 16.58 -16.10
CA LEU A 155 0.81 16.52 -17.53
C LEU A 155 2.02 16.15 -18.39
N ALA A 156 3.22 16.59 -18.00
CA ALA A 156 4.45 16.24 -18.72
C ALA A 156 4.78 14.74 -18.65
N GLN A 157 4.44 14.08 -17.54
CA GLN A 157 4.66 12.63 -17.38
C GLN A 157 3.46 11.77 -17.80
N HIS A 158 2.26 12.36 -17.82
CA HIS A 158 0.99 11.70 -18.13
C HIS A 158 0.21 12.47 -19.20
N PRO A 159 0.71 12.47 -20.45
CA PRO A 159 0.10 13.23 -21.55
C PRO A 159 -1.31 12.75 -21.93
N GLU A 160 -1.71 11.55 -21.48
CA GLU A 160 -3.06 11.01 -21.62
C GLU A 160 -4.09 11.73 -20.74
N VAL A 161 -3.65 12.51 -19.74
CA VAL A 161 -4.51 13.26 -18.83
C VAL A 161 -4.82 14.64 -19.41
N SER A 162 -6.07 15.04 -19.41
CA SER A 162 -6.46 16.37 -19.85
C SER A 162 -6.33 17.43 -18.74
N VAL A 163 -6.13 18.68 -19.14
CA VAL A 163 -6.19 19.81 -18.20
C VAL A 163 -7.53 19.84 -17.47
N ASN A 164 -8.63 19.59 -18.18
CA ASN A 164 -9.97 19.59 -17.59
C ASN A 164 -10.12 18.52 -16.50
N SER A 165 -9.47 17.36 -16.66
CA SER A 165 -9.46 16.31 -15.62
C SER A 165 -8.74 16.77 -14.34
N LEU A 166 -7.63 17.51 -14.48
CA LEU A 166 -6.93 18.08 -13.32
C LEU A 166 -7.73 19.20 -12.65
N GLU A 167 -8.44 20.04 -13.42
CA GLU A 167 -9.32 21.06 -12.86
C GLU A 167 -10.50 20.42 -12.08
N ALA A 168 -11.10 19.36 -12.62
CA ALA A 168 -12.14 18.60 -11.93
C ALA A 168 -11.61 17.97 -10.63
N ALA A 169 -10.41 17.40 -10.66
CA ALA A 169 -9.76 16.86 -9.46
C ALA A 169 -9.45 17.96 -8.43
N SER A 170 -9.02 19.14 -8.87
CA SER A 170 -8.79 20.29 -7.98
C SER A 170 -10.08 20.74 -7.29
N GLU A 171 -11.18 20.86 -8.05
CA GLU A 171 -12.47 21.24 -7.48
C GLU A 171 -13.00 20.18 -6.49
N TYR A 172 -12.88 18.90 -6.84
CA TYR A 172 -13.23 17.81 -5.92
C TYR A 172 -12.42 17.89 -4.61
N ASN A 173 -11.12 18.12 -4.68
CA ASN A 173 -10.27 18.23 -3.51
C ASN A 173 -10.56 19.51 -2.71
N ARG A 174 -10.93 20.64 -3.38
CA ARG A 174 -11.35 21.86 -2.71
C ARG A 174 -12.55 21.62 -1.78
N GLN A 175 -13.54 20.86 -2.23
CA GLN A 175 -14.69 20.47 -1.41
C GLN A 175 -14.28 19.58 -0.25
N ARG A 176 -13.40 18.58 -0.50
CA ARG A 176 -12.88 17.71 0.55
C ARG A 176 -12.17 18.50 1.66
N TYR A 177 -11.30 19.43 1.31
CA TYR A 177 -10.62 20.30 2.29
C TYR A 177 -11.60 21.14 3.09
N HIS A 178 -12.64 21.66 2.44
CA HIS A 178 -13.66 22.44 3.13
C HIS A 178 -14.43 21.61 4.16
N TYR A 179 -14.91 20.42 3.77
CA TYR A 179 -15.70 19.55 4.66
C TYR A 179 -14.86 18.90 5.75
N GLN A 180 -13.61 18.56 5.47
CA GLN A 180 -12.66 18.07 6.47
C GLN A 180 -12.30 19.17 7.49
N GLY A 181 -12.34 20.43 7.06
CA GLY A 181 -12.10 21.59 7.92
C GLY A 181 -10.75 22.27 7.70
N ILE A 182 -9.73 21.56 7.18
CA ILE A 182 -8.39 22.12 6.97
C ILE A 182 -8.40 23.28 5.96
N GLY A 183 -9.25 23.23 4.96
CA GLY A 183 -9.40 24.27 3.95
C GLY A 183 -10.00 25.59 4.47
N ARG A 184 -10.27 25.70 5.78
CA ARG A 184 -10.74 26.92 6.45
C ARG A 184 -9.62 27.69 7.15
N TYR A 185 -8.40 27.12 7.15
CA TYR A 185 -7.21 27.75 7.66
C TYR A 185 -6.49 28.52 6.56
N GLU A 186 -5.68 29.50 6.95
CA GLU A 186 -4.75 30.13 6.03
C GLU A 186 -3.67 29.14 5.59
N PRO A 187 -3.15 29.28 4.34
CA PRO A 187 -2.20 28.30 3.78
C PRO A 187 -1.01 28.00 4.70
N ASP A 188 -0.42 29.00 5.31
CA ASP A 188 0.76 28.82 6.17
C ASP A 188 0.42 28.05 7.45
N GLN A 189 -0.77 28.26 8.04
CA GLN A 189 -1.27 27.50 9.17
C GLN A 189 -1.49 26.01 8.81
N ILE A 190 -1.91 25.73 7.56
CA ILE A 190 -2.05 24.36 7.06
C ILE A 190 -0.68 23.66 7.07
N TYR A 191 0.38 24.32 6.57
CA TYR A 191 1.72 23.75 6.57
C TYR A 191 2.32 23.62 7.96
N GLU A 192 2.06 24.57 8.87
CA GLU A 192 2.49 24.48 10.27
C GLU A 192 1.93 23.23 10.96
N ARG A 193 0.67 22.85 10.68
CA ARG A 193 0.09 21.59 11.19
C ARG A 193 0.86 20.38 10.66
N GLY A 194 1.09 20.29 9.35
CA GLY A 194 1.85 19.18 8.77
C GLY A 194 3.31 19.13 9.23
N ILE A 195 3.94 20.30 9.50
CA ILE A 195 5.27 20.35 10.15
C ILE A 195 5.20 19.80 11.57
N GLY A 196 4.11 20.05 12.30
CA GLY A 196 3.85 19.44 13.61
C GLY A 196 3.84 17.92 13.56
N ASP A 197 3.12 17.35 12.57
CA ASP A 197 3.06 15.90 12.35
C ASP A 197 4.43 15.32 11.99
N LEU A 198 5.15 15.95 11.05
CA LEU A 198 6.50 15.54 10.65
C LEU A 198 7.50 15.62 11.81
N ARG A 199 7.35 16.60 12.70
CA ARG A 199 8.21 16.71 13.90
C ARG A 199 8.04 15.51 14.81
N VAL A 200 6.79 15.10 15.09
CA VAL A 200 6.52 13.92 15.92
C VAL A 200 7.14 12.67 15.29
N VAL A 201 6.97 12.49 13.97
CA VAL A 201 7.57 11.36 13.26
C VAL A 201 9.11 11.40 13.34
N ALA A 202 9.73 12.58 13.15
CA ALA A 202 11.17 12.74 13.23
C ALA A 202 11.71 12.41 14.64
N ASP A 203 11.02 12.90 15.68
CA ASP A 203 11.44 12.67 17.07
C ASP A 203 11.31 11.17 17.43
N LEU A 204 10.32 10.46 16.92
CA LEU A 204 10.13 9.02 17.14
C LEU A 204 11.12 8.13 16.36
N LEU A 205 11.58 8.57 15.17
CA LEU A 205 12.59 7.86 14.40
C LEU A 205 13.97 7.84 15.05
N GLY A 206 14.28 8.82 15.88
CA GLY A 206 15.62 8.98 16.45
C GLY A 206 16.73 9.13 15.37
N ASP A 207 17.98 8.91 15.78
CA ASP A 207 19.14 9.16 14.92
C ASP A 207 19.66 7.91 14.18
N SER A 208 19.12 6.73 14.44
CA SER A 208 19.57 5.47 13.83
C SER A 208 18.46 4.44 13.72
N GLY A 209 18.62 3.49 12.78
CA GLY A 209 17.68 2.38 12.57
C GLY A 209 16.31 2.84 12.02
N PHE A 210 15.31 2.06 12.36
CA PHE A 210 13.89 2.27 12.07
C PHE A 210 13.13 2.54 13.36
N VAL A 211 11.82 2.78 13.32
CA VAL A 211 11.03 3.18 14.50
C VAL A 211 11.21 2.22 15.69
N PHE A 212 11.27 0.92 15.44
CA PHE A 212 11.32 -0.10 16.52
C PHE A 212 12.64 -0.88 16.57
N GLY A 213 13.65 -0.48 15.83
CA GLY A 213 14.93 -1.16 15.89
C GLY A 213 15.74 -1.15 14.59
N PRO A 214 16.63 -2.12 14.40
CA PRO A 214 17.51 -2.15 13.24
C PRO A 214 16.83 -2.63 11.95
N GLU A 215 15.72 -3.36 12.05
CA GLU A 215 14.93 -3.82 10.91
C GLU A 215 13.61 -3.07 10.82
N PRO A 216 13.09 -2.85 9.59
CA PRO A 216 11.84 -2.14 9.40
C PRO A 216 10.64 -2.94 9.91
N ALA A 217 9.68 -2.24 10.50
CA ALA A 217 8.32 -2.69 10.78
C ALA A 217 7.35 -2.14 9.74
N SER A 218 6.08 -2.53 9.79
CA SER A 218 5.07 -2.03 8.83
C SER A 218 4.89 -0.51 8.88
N VAL A 219 5.08 0.12 10.04
CA VAL A 219 5.02 1.57 10.21
C VAL A 219 6.08 2.30 9.38
N ASP A 220 7.27 1.70 9.19
CA ASP A 220 8.33 2.32 8.41
C ASP A 220 7.97 2.43 6.92
N ALA A 221 7.23 1.45 6.39
CA ALA A 221 6.65 1.56 5.06
C ALA A 221 5.58 2.68 4.98
N ALA A 222 4.81 2.89 6.06
CA ALA A 222 3.86 4.00 6.13
C ALA A 222 4.59 5.35 6.17
N ILE A 223 5.58 5.52 7.03
CA ILE A 223 6.40 6.74 7.09
C ILE A 223 7.04 7.03 5.73
N TYR A 224 7.62 6.01 5.09
CA TYR A 224 8.19 6.16 3.75
C TYR A 224 7.15 6.65 2.74
N GLY A 225 5.95 6.08 2.73
CA GLY A 225 4.90 6.50 1.80
C GLY A 225 4.64 8.01 1.84
N PHE A 226 4.65 8.60 3.01
CA PHE A 226 4.42 10.04 3.20
C PHE A 226 5.69 10.86 3.01
N VAL A 227 6.77 10.51 3.68
CA VAL A 227 8.03 11.27 3.63
C VAL A 227 8.62 11.28 2.22
N ALA A 228 8.61 10.15 1.50
CA ALA A 228 9.10 10.08 0.12
C ALA A 228 8.28 10.97 -0.83
N ASN A 229 6.97 11.03 -0.66
CA ASN A 229 6.08 11.91 -1.41
C ASN A 229 6.30 13.41 -1.13
N ILE A 230 7.02 13.75 -0.04
CA ILE A 230 7.46 15.11 0.27
C ILE A 230 8.91 15.31 -0.15
N TYR A 231 9.81 14.39 0.17
CA TYR A 231 11.24 14.49 -0.07
C TYR A 231 11.59 14.52 -1.56
N TYR A 232 11.05 13.58 -2.34
CA TYR A 232 11.30 13.50 -3.79
C TYR A 232 10.45 14.49 -4.60
N TYR A 233 9.46 15.15 -3.99
CA TYR A 233 8.68 16.20 -4.62
C TYR A 233 9.59 17.31 -5.13
N THR A 234 9.56 17.63 -6.43
CA THR A 234 10.50 18.60 -7.02
C THR A 234 10.14 20.05 -6.72
N ILE A 235 8.95 20.29 -6.17
CA ILE A 235 8.46 21.63 -5.86
C ILE A 235 8.78 21.97 -4.41
N ASP A 236 9.33 23.13 -4.20
CA ASP A 236 9.86 23.60 -2.91
C ASP A 236 8.72 24.12 -2.01
N THR A 237 8.17 23.25 -1.19
CA THR A 237 7.09 23.52 -0.23
C THR A 237 7.63 23.62 1.20
N PRO A 238 6.88 24.27 2.13
CA PRO A 238 7.29 24.31 3.54
C PRO A 238 7.51 22.92 4.17
N LEU A 239 6.70 21.93 3.80
CA LEU A 239 6.89 20.54 4.26
C LEU A 239 8.20 19.95 3.75
N LYS A 240 8.54 20.20 2.47
CA LYS A 240 9.81 19.74 1.91
C LYS A 240 11.00 20.39 2.61
N GLN A 241 10.96 21.68 2.82
CA GLN A 241 12.01 22.40 3.56
C GLN A 241 12.20 21.81 4.96
N TYR A 242 11.09 21.50 5.64
CA TYR A 242 11.17 20.85 6.95
C TYR A 242 11.83 19.47 6.86
N VAL A 243 11.42 18.61 5.92
CA VAL A 243 12.05 17.28 5.73
C VAL A 243 13.53 17.42 5.44
N LEU A 244 13.93 18.37 4.57
CA LEU A 244 15.35 18.64 4.26
C LEU A 244 16.17 19.12 5.48
N SER A 245 15.53 19.75 6.46
CA SER A 245 16.17 20.17 7.72
C SER A 245 16.31 19.03 8.74
N ARG A 246 15.81 17.81 8.45
CA ARG A 246 15.80 16.67 9.37
C ARG A 246 16.57 15.47 8.80
N PRO A 247 17.88 15.33 9.11
CA PRO A 247 18.71 14.25 8.56
C PRO A 247 18.17 12.84 8.82
N ASN A 248 17.49 12.63 9.95
CA ASN A 248 16.91 11.33 10.30
C ASN A 248 15.70 10.95 9.41
N LEU A 249 14.87 11.91 9.00
CA LEU A 249 13.81 11.67 8.02
C LEU A 249 14.38 11.30 6.66
N ILE A 250 15.42 12.03 6.21
CA ILE A 250 16.11 11.74 4.94
C ILE A 250 16.72 10.34 4.99
N ARG A 251 17.52 10.05 6.01
CA ARG A 251 18.17 8.74 6.20
C ARG A 251 17.16 7.58 6.16
N HIS A 252 16.06 7.71 6.91
CA HIS A 252 15.00 6.70 6.95
C HIS A 252 14.36 6.53 5.56
N CYS A 253 14.00 7.64 4.92
CA CYS A 253 13.40 7.63 3.60
C CYS A 253 14.29 6.92 2.57
N GLU A 254 15.58 7.26 2.52
CA GLU A 254 16.56 6.67 1.61
C GLU A 254 16.81 5.20 1.91
N ALA A 255 16.86 4.80 3.18
CA ALA A 255 17.03 3.40 3.57
C ALA A 255 15.87 2.51 3.10
N ILE A 256 14.63 2.99 3.19
CA ILE A 256 13.48 2.26 2.62
C ILE A 256 13.49 2.36 1.10
N HIS A 257 13.79 3.53 0.52
CA HIS A 257 13.82 3.72 -0.94
C HIS A 257 14.76 2.74 -1.63
N GLN A 258 15.94 2.50 -1.07
CA GLN A 258 16.89 1.51 -1.57
C GLN A 258 16.32 0.08 -1.58
N ARG A 259 15.52 -0.29 -0.55
CA ARG A 259 14.90 -1.62 -0.46
C ARG A 259 13.74 -1.81 -1.45
N VAL A 260 13.02 -0.74 -1.78
CA VAL A 260 11.83 -0.81 -2.65
C VAL A 260 12.15 -0.60 -4.13
N SER A 261 13.35 -0.11 -4.45
CA SER A 261 13.80 0.15 -5.82
C SER A 261 14.60 -1.02 -6.44
N GLN A 262 14.87 -2.04 -5.66
CA GLN A 262 15.47 -3.31 -6.11
C GLN A 262 14.38 -4.22 -6.67
#